data_fdfbf77734661e9b40d3b12b335e8a54
#
_entry.id   fdfbf77734661e9b40d3b12b335e8a54
#
_cell.length_a   1.000
_cell.length_b   1.000
_cell.length_c   1.000
_cell.angle_alpha   90.00
_cell.angle_beta   90.00
_cell.angle_gamma   90.00
#
_symmetry.space_group_name_H-M   'P 1'
#
loop_
_entity.id
_entity.type
_entity.pdbx_description
1 polymer ?
#
loop_
_entity_poly.entity_id
_entity_poly.type
_entity_poly.pdbx_seq_one_letter_code
_entity_poly.pdbx_strand_id
1 'polypeptide(L)'
;MSELSVFIDESGDSGSVSAYYLLVLVFHEQAVSIGDTIRTYEQALADRELPDIPFHLGPLLNGHDAYRSLGIPVRKELLHAFRILCEHFPITYHVFAYKKAHFSSNPDQLENRMKRDLINFMFDNLDYLQTFDCIKLYYDGGQSLVQKALHDAVGYALAREAVTYRMAIPADYRLAQVADYLCGLELTSLKYANGGQTATDEIFFGGSQSFKKNFLRKVR
;
A
#
# COMPACT_ATOMS: atom_id res chain seq x y z
N MET A 1 13.42 16.75 16.77
CA MET A 1 13.70 15.49 16.04
C MET A 1 12.72 15.40 14.88
N SER A 2 13.24 15.41 13.67
CA SER A 2 12.43 15.18 12.48
C SER A 2 12.26 13.67 12.25
N GLU A 3 11.01 13.22 12.04
CA GLU A 3 10.73 11.80 11.89
C GLU A 3 9.96 11.52 10.59
N LEU A 4 10.38 10.49 9.89
CA LEU A 4 9.69 9.95 8.70
C LEU A 4 9.09 8.58 9.04
N SER A 5 7.82 8.39 8.75
CA SER A 5 7.18 7.07 8.77
C SER A 5 7.06 6.54 7.35
N VAL A 6 7.48 5.29 7.14
CA VAL A 6 7.35 4.58 5.88
C VAL A 6 6.51 3.33 6.12
N PHE A 7 5.30 3.32 5.60
CA PHE A 7 4.41 2.16 5.66
C PHE A 7 4.56 1.34 4.38
N ILE A 8 4.72 0.05 4.55
CA ILE A 8 5.10 -0.87 3.47
C ILE A 8 4.05 -1.96 3.37
N ASP A 9 3.58 -2.19 2.16
CA ASP A 9 2.67 -3.29 1.86
C ASP A 9 3.02 -3.93 0.51
N GLU A 10 2.67 -5.20 0.34
CA GLU A 10 2.85 -5.94 -0.89
C GLU A 10 1.53 -6.49 -1.43
N SER A 11 1.46 -6.67 -2.72
CA SER A 11 0.33 -7.30 -3.40
C SER A 11 0.78 -8.26 -4.48
N GLY A 12 0.03 -9.32 -4.63
CA GLY A 12 0.40 -10.44 -5.49
C GLY A 12 1.03 -11.55 -4.64
N ASP A 13 0.49 -12.76 -4.78
CA ASP A 13 1.01 -13.96 -4.10
C ASP A 13 2.37 -14.38 -4.67
N SER A 14 3.11 -15.23 -3.97
CA SER A 14 4.30 -15.90 -4.51
C SER A 14 3.96 -16.99 -5.55
N GLY A 15 2.67 -17.34 -5.70
CA GLY A 15 2.16 -18.35 -6.64
C GLY A 15 1.81 -17.79 -8.03
N SER A 16 0.96 -18.51 -8.76
CA SER A 16 0.61 -18.21 -10.16
C SER A 16 -0.67 -17.37 -10.33
N VAL A 17 -1.37 -17.01 -9.25
CA VAL A 17 -2.68 -16.34 -9.33
C VAL A 17 -2.55 -14.92 -9.87
N SER A 18 -1.55 -14.16 -9.46
CA SER A 18 -1.26 -12.83 -9.99
C SER A 18 -0.08 -12.87 -10.95
N ALA A 19 -0.18 -12.17 -12.08
CA ALA A 19 0.93 -12.02 -13.03
C ALA A 19 2.04 -11.07 -12.51
N TYR A 20 1.73 -10.28 -11.49
CA TYR A 20 2.61 -9.26 -10.93
C TYR A 20 2.78 -9.45 -9.44
N TYR A 21 3.94 -9.03 -8.94
CA TYR A 21 4.25 -8.81 -7.54
C TYR A 21 4.57 -7.32 -7.36
N LEU A 22 3.90 -6.67 -6.42
CA LEU A 22 4.10 -5.25 -6.13
C LEU A 22 4.59 -5.07 -4.70
N LEU A 23 5.41 -4.06 -4.52
CA LEU A 23 5.79 -3.52 -3.22
C LEU A 23 5.54 -2.01 -3.24
N VAL A 24 4.80 -1.51 -2.26
CA VAL A 24 4.48 -0.08 -2.12
C VAL A 24 5.09 0.44 -0.83
N LEU A 25 5.73 1.60 -0.93
CA LEU A 25 6.24 2.37 0.20
C LEU A 25 5.45 3.67 0.29
N VAL A 26 4.80 3.93 1.41
CA VAL A 26 4.04 5.17 1.70
C VAL A 26 4.82 5.99 2.72
N PHE A 27 5.18 7.21 2.36
CA PHE A 27 5.99 8.12 3.15
C PHE A 27 5.10 9.18 3.80
N HIS A 28 5.27 9.38 5.10
CA HIS A 28 4.58 10.41 5.86
C HIS A 28 5.55 11.09 6.84
N GLU A 29 5.71 12.40 6.66
CA GLU A 29 6.49 13.23 7.59
C GLU A 29 5.68 13.47 8.86
N GLN A 30 6.18 12.99 9.99
CA GLN A 30 5.46 13.04 11.27
C GLN A 30 5.19 14.46 11.78
N ALA A 31 5.90 15.46 11.25
CA ALA A 31 5.63 16.87 11.54
C ALA A 31 4.26 17.35 11.03
N VAL A 32 3.68 16.65 10.05
CA VAL A 32 2.38 16.99 9.48
C VAL A 32 1.30 16.09 10.09
N SER A 33 0.37 16.67 10.84
CA SER A 33 -0.69 15.89 11.50
C SER A 33 -1.71 15.35 10.50
N ILE A 34 -2.07 14.08 10.66
CA ILE A 34 -3.16 13.42 9.93
C ILE A 34 -4.44 13.27 10.77
N GLY A 35 -4.40 13.71 12.03
CA GLY A 35 -5.49 13.48 12.99
C GLY A 35 -6.83 14.08 12.57
N ASP A 36 -6.83 15.29 12.00
CA ASP A 36 -8.08 15.93 11.52
C ASP A 36 -8.68 15.19 10.33
N THR A 37 -7.84 14.73 9.42
CA THR A 37 -8.27 13.94 8.25
C THR A 37 -8.88 12.61 8.69
N ILE A 38 -8.27 11.94 9.67
CA ILE A 38 -8.81 10.70 10.24
C ILE A 38 -10.16 10.95 10.92
N ARG A 39 -10.27 11.98 11.76
CA ARG A 39 -11.56 12.33 12.43
C ARG A 39 -12.67 12.64 11.42
N THR A 40 -12.34 13.35 10.34
CA THR A 40 -13.31 13.64 9.27
C THR A 40 -13.79 12.35 8.60
N TYR A 41 -12.90 11.39 8.36
CA TYR A 41 -13.26 10.10 7.80
C TYR A 41 -14.16 9.29 8.75
N GLU A 42 -13.79 9.21 10.03
CA GLU A 42 -14.57 8.50 11.05
C GLU A 42 -15.97 9.11 11.23
N GLN A 43 -16.07 10.43 11.23
CA GLN A 43 -17.37 11.12 11.24
C GLN A 43 -18.19 10.81 9.98
N ALA A 44 -17.56 10.80 8.80
CA ALA A 44 -18.26 10.47 7.55
C ALA A 44 -18.76 9.02 7.50
N LEU A 45 -18.10 8.08 8.17
CA LEU A 45 -18.60 6.72 8.36
C LEU A 45 -19.80 6.71 9.29
N ALA A 46 -19.72 7.40 10.44
CA ALA A 46 -20.78 7.47 11.42
C ALA A 46 -22.06 8.13 10.84
N ASP A 47 -21.93 9.24 10.12
CA ASP A 47 -23.05 9.95 9.48
C ASP A 47 -23.80 9.09 8.43
N ARG A 48 -23.13 8.09 7.87
CA ARG A 48 -23.71 7.16 6.88
C ARG A 48 -24.05 5.79 7.46
N GLU A 49 -23.94 5.62 8.77
CA GLU A 49 -24.16 4.35 9.47
C GLU A 49 -23.27 3.20 8.90
N LEU A 50 -22.07 3.55 8.42
CA LEU A 50 -21.11 2.58 7.93
C LEU A 50 -20.22 2.07 9.07
N PRO A 51 -19.88 0.78 9.09
CA PRO A 51 -19.01 0.24 10.12
C PRO A 51 -17.56 0.75 9.93
N ASP A 52 -16.92 1.14 11.03
CA ASP A 52 -15.49 1.43 11.04
C ASP A 52 -14.67 0.12 11.16
N ILE A 53 -14.43 -0.49 10.03
CA ILE A 53 -13.63 -1.71 9.89
C ILE A 53 -12.24 -1.31 9.40
N PRO A 54 -11.14 -1.86 9.98
CA PRO A 54 -9.80 -1.66 9.42
C PRO A 54 -9.80 -2.00 7.93
N PHE A 55 -9.47 -1.00 7.11
CA PHE A 55 -9.60 -1.14 5.67
C PHE A 55 -8.61 -2.18 5.12
N HIS A 56 -9.10 -3.08 4.28
CA HIS A 56 -8.33 -4.06 3.55
C HIS A 56 -8.97 -4.31 2.19
N LEU A 57 -8.30 -3.91 1.10
CA LEU A 57 -8.92 -3.85 -0.23
C LEU A 57 -9.33 -5.24 -0.74
N GLY A 58 -8.48 -6.23 -0.63
CA GLY A 58 -8.76 -7.58 -1.11
C GLY A 58 -10.03 -8.18 -0.47
N PRO A 59 -10.11 -8.29 0.86
CA PRO A 59 -11.31 -8.73 1.59
C PRO A 59 -12.55 -7.87 1.29
N LEU A 60 -12.42 -6.55 1.19
CA LEU A 60 -13.53 -5.66 0.84
C LEU A 60 -14.10 -5.98 -0.54
N LEU A 61 -13.24 -6.13 -1.56
CA LEU A 61 -13.70 -6.44 -2.93
C LEU A 61 -14.37 -7.80 -3.02
N ASN A 62 -13.83 -8.80 -2.32
CA ASN A 62 -14.30 -10.19 -2.40
C ASN A 62 -15.36 -10.59 -1.35
N GLY A 63 -15.65 -9.72 -0.38
CA GLY A 63 -16.62 -10.01 0.70
C GLY A 63 -16.13 -11.11 1.64
N HIS A 64 -14.86 -11.01 2.05
CA HIS A 64 -14.25 -11.94 3.00
C HIS A 64 -14.05 -11.27 4.37
N ASP A 65 -13.68 -12.04 5.37
CA ASP A 65 -13.33 -11.60 6.72
C ASP A 65 -14.40 -10.68 7.34
N ALA A 66 -14.04 -9.51 7.80
CA ALA A 66 -14.95 -8.54 8.39
C ALA A 66 -16.01 -7.99 7.40
N TYR A 67 -15.82 -8.17 6.09
CA TYR A 67 -16.76 -7.72 5.05
C TYR A 67 -17.77 -8.80 4.62
N ARG A 68 -17.70 -10.01 5.18
CA ARG A 68 -18.51 -11.17 4.76
C ARG A 68 -20.02 -10.93 4.85
N SER A 69 -20.46 -10.20 5.87
CA SER A 69 -21.89 -9.88 6.09
C SER A 69 -22.36 -8.65 5.32
N LEU A 70 -21.44 -7.91 4.67
CA LEU A 70 -21.76 -6.65 4.00
C LEU A 70 -22.10 -6.86 2.54
N GLY A 71 -23.25 -6.33 2.12
CA GLY A 71 -23.64 -6.30 0.70
C GLY A 71 -22.70 -5.43 -0.15
N ILE A 72 -22.70 -5.66 -1.47
CA ILE A 72 -21.90 -4.89 -2.42
C ILE A 72 -22.13 -3.37 -2.30
N PRO A 73 -23.35 -2.85 -2.13
CA PRO A 73 -23.55 -1.41 -1.98
C PRO A 73 -22.79 -0.82 -0.80
N VAL A 74 -22.87 -1.44 0.39
CA VAL A 74 -22.17 -0.98 1.60
C VAL A 74 -20.65 -1.03 1.40
N ARG A 75 -20.13 -2.10 0.81
CA ARG A 75 -18.70 -2.23 0.50
C ARG A 75 -18.20 -1.17 -0.49
N LYS A 76 -19.04 -0.78 -1.47
CA LYS A 76 -18.73 0.33 -2.39
C LYS A 76 -18.68 1.67 -1.67
N GLU A 77 -19.59 1.91 -0.72
CA GLU A 77 -19.56 3.13 0.08
C GLU A 77 -18.32 3.21 0.97
N LEU A 78 -17.94 2.09 1.61
CA LEU A 78 -16.70 1.99 2.38
C LEU A 78 -15.46 2.27 1.51
N LEU A 79 -15.38 1.66 0.31
CA LEU A 79 -14.31 1.92 -0.65
C LEU A 79 -14.26 3.40 -1.03
N HIS A 80 -15.41 4.01 -1.27
CA HIS A 80 -15.49 5.42 -1.67
C HIS A 80 -15.08 6.36 -0.53
N ALA A 81 -15.54 6.09 0.69
CA ALA A 81 -15.14 6.86 1.87
C ALA A 81 -13.63 6.78 2.11
N PHE A 82 -13.06 5.57 2.00
CA PHE A 82 -11.62 5.37 2.19
C PHE A 82 -10.78 6.04 1.08
N ARG A 83 -11.26 6.00 -0.16
CA ARG A 83 -10.63 6.76 -1.27
C ARG A 83 -10.54 8.25 -0.94
N ILE A 84 -11.63 8.85 -0.41
CA ILE A 84 -11.65 10.27 -0.03
C ILE A 84 -10.64 10.53 1.09
N LEU A 85 -10.52 9.66 2.08
CA LEU A 85 -9.48 9.73 3.11
C LEU A 85 -8.08 9.80 2.48
N CYS A 86 -7.79 8.87 1.55
CA CYS A 86 -6.48 8.81 0.88
C CYS A 86 -6.16 10.06 0.06
N GLU A 87 -7.16 10.70 -0.57
CA GLU A 87 -6.97 11.95 -1.33
C GLU A 87 -6.51 13.12 -0.46
N HIS A 88 -6.77 13.09 0.86
CA HIS A 88 -6.49 14.18 1.79
C HIS A 88 -5.31 13.90 2.71
N PHE A 89 -4.69 12.73 2.62
CA PHE A 89 -3.49 12.47 3.40
C PHE A 89 -2.26 13.16 2.81
N PRO A 90 -1.45 13.83 3.65
CA PRO A 90 -0.19 14.44 3.24
C PRO A 90 0.90 13.35 3.13
N ILE A 91 0.81 12.55 2.10
CA ILE A 91 1.71 11.43 1.84
C ILE A 91 2.29 11.51 0.44
N THR A 92 3.43 10.88 0.26
CA THR A 92 3.93 10.45 -1.04
C THR A 92 4.09 8.95 -1.05
N TYR A 93 4.14 8.32 -2.22
CA TYR A 93 4.38 6.88 -2.28
C TYR A 93 5.20 6.48 -3.49
N HIS A 94 5.86 5.33 -3.38
CA HIS A 94 6.62 4.71 -4.45
C HIS A 94 6.18 3.26 -4.65
N VAL A 95 6.18 2.80 -5.91
CA VAL A 95 5.73 1.46 -6.29
C VAL A 95 6.83 0.73 -7.04
N PHE A 96 7.19 -0.45 -6.56
CA PHE A 96 7.97 -1.41 -7.30
C PHE A 96 7.05 -2.48 -7.86
N ALA A 97 7.10 -2.69 -9.18
CA ALA A 97 6.26 -3.67 -9.86
C ALA A 97 7.11 -4.71 -10.59
N TYR A 98 6.90 -5.97 -10.26
CA TYR A 98 7.66 -7.10 -10.81
C TYR A 98 6.74 -8.03 -11.58
N LYS A 99 7.03 -8.23 -12.88
CA LYS A 99 6.31 -9.22 -13.67
C LYS A 99 6.88 -10.61 -13.37
N LYS A 100 6.08 -11.47 -12.74
CA LYS A 100 6.54 -12.78 -12.24
C LYS A 100 7.12 -13.70 -13.32
N ALA A 101 6.61 -13.60 -14.54
CA ALA A 101 7.15 -14.38 -15.67
C ALA A 101 8.66 -14.18 -15.89
N HIS A 102 9.22 -13.06 -15.44
CA HIS A 102 10.68 -12.82 -15.55
C HIS A 102 11.50 -13.55 -14.48
N PHE A 103 10.85 -14.13 -13.46
CA PHE A 103 11.48 -14.75 -12.29
C PHE A 103 11.04 -16.22 -12.10
N SER A 104 10.31 -16.80 -13.06
CA SER A 104 9.69 -18.11 -12.94
C SER A 104 10.69 -19.27 -12.82
N SER A 105 11.94 -19.07 -13.25
CA SER A 105 12.99 -20.08 -13.21
C SER A 105 13.80 -20.09 -11.90
N ASN A 106 13.76 -19.04 -11.11
CA ASN A 106 14.49 -18.96 -9.83
C ASN A 106 13.84 -17.91 -8.89
N PRO A 107 13.17 -18.34 -7.80
CA PRO A 107 12.56 -17.43 -6.81
C PRO A 107 13.53 -16.42 -6.18
N ASP A 108 14.81 -16.81 -5.99
CA ASP A 108 15.82 -15.92 -5.39
C ASP A 108 16.12 -14.70 -6.29
N GLN A 109 15.84 -14.80 -7.59
CA GLN A 109 16.01 -13.67 -8.50
C GLN A 109 15.07 -12.51 -8.19
N LEU A 110 13.84 -12.78 -7.75
CA LEU A 110 12.89 -11.73 -7.35
C LEU A 110 13.40 -11.01 -6.09
N GLU A 111 13.85 -11.76 -5.08
CA GLU A 111 14.42 -11.17 -3.85
C GLU A 111 15.63 -10.29 -4.18
N ASN A 112 16.59 -10.81 -4.96
CA ASN A 112 17.78 -10.07 -5.35
C ASN A 112 17.45 -8.82 -6.19
N ARG A 113 16.44 -8.90 -7.05
CA ARG A 113 15.97 -7.75 -7.83
C ARG A 113 15.33 -6.71 -6.93
N MET A 114 14.45 -7.11 -6.04
CA MET A 114 13.77 -6.22 -5.07
C MET A 114 14.80 -5.51 -4.18
N LYS A 115 15.75 -6.27 -3.61
CA LYS A 115 16.84 -5.71 -2.80
C LYS A 115 17.61 -4.63 -3.55
N ARG A 116 18.03 -4.93 -4.80
CA ARG A 116 18.75 -3.95 -5.62
C ARG A 116 17.94 -2.71 -5.92
N ASP A 117 16.67 -2.87 -6.28
CA ASP A 117 15.80 -1.75 -6.61
C ASP A 117 15.50 -0.88 -5.37
N LEU A 118 15.35 -1.48 -4.19
CA LEU A 118 15.24 -0.77 -2.91
C LEU A 118 16.53 0.00 -2.58
N ILE A 119 17.71 -0.62 -2.75
CA ILE A 119 19.00 0.05 -2.53
C ILE A 119 19.13 1.25 -3.46
N ASN A 120 18.87 1.08 -4.75
CA ASN A 120 18.93 2.17 -5.73
C ASN A 120 17.96 3.30 -5.35
N PHE A 121 16.72 2.96 -5.01
CA PHE A 121 15.72 3.93 -4.57
C PHE A 121 16.20 4.73 -3.34
N MET A 122 16.80 4.06 -2.35
CA MET A 122 17.31 4.76 -1.16
C MET A 122 18.46 5.70 -1.50
N PHE A 123 19.37 5.29 -2.40
CA PHE A 123 20.45 6.16 -2.87
C PHE A 123 19.93 7.33 -3.70
N ASP A 124 18.98 7.09 -4.59
CA ASP A 124 18.38 8.15 -5.41
C ASP A 124 17.63 9.20 -4.57
N ASN A 125 17.19 8.81 -3.36
CA ASN A 125 16.48 9.67 -2.41
C ASN A 125 17.29 9.97 -1.13
N LEU A 126 18.60 9.76 -1.15
CA LEU A 126 19.43 9.84 0.04
C LEU A 126 19.37 11.22 0.71
N ASP A 127 19.45 12.30 -0.09
CA ASP A 127 19.37 13.67 0.40
C ASP A 127 18.06 13.93 1.17
N TYR A 128 16.94 13.42 0.66
CA TYR A 128 15.66 13.51 1.35
C TYR A 128 15.65 12.68 2.65
N LEU A 129 16.08 11.42 2.58
CA LEU A 129 16.08 10.52 3.73
C LEU A 129 16.98 11.04 4.87
N GLN A 130 18.09 11.68 4.54
CA GLN A 130 19.03 12.27 5.51
C GLN A 130 18.52 13.55 6.19
N THR A 131 17.40 14.14 5.75
CA THR A 131 16.76 15.27 6.44
C THR A 131 16.07 14.86 7.74
N PHE A 132 15.88 13.54 7.96
CA PHE A 132 15.20 13.00 9.13
C PHE A 132 16.17 12.41 10.14
N ASP A 133 15.97 12.76 11.40
CA ASP A 133 16.75 12.20 12.54
C ASP A 133 16.39 10.72 12.79
N CYS A 134 15.15 10.32 12.45
CA CYS A 134 14.66 8.95 12.62
C CYS A 134 13.72 8.56 11.48
N ILE A 135 13.95 7.38 10.90
CA ILE A 135 13.07 6.75 9.90
C ILE A 135 12.42 5.52 10.54
N LYS A 136 11.09 5.51 10.63
CA LYS A 136 10.32 4.39 11.17
C LYS A 136 9.73 3.59 10.02
N LEU A 137 10.16 2.35 9.88
CA LEU A 137 9.67 1.42 8.87
C LEU A 137 8.57 0.53 9.48
N TYR A 138 7.38 0.63 8.94
CA TYR A 138 6.19 -0.13 9.35
C TYR A 138 5.90 -1.20 8.30
N TYR A 139 6.05 -2.45 8.70
CA TYR A 139 5.75 -3.61 7.86
C TYR A 139 5.10 -4.69 8.72
N ASP A 140 4.07 -5.36 8.21
CA ASP A 140 3.32 -6.39 8.96
C ASP A 140 4.05 -7.73 9.04
N GLY A 141 5.14 -7.89 8.27
CA GLY A 141 5.94 -9.11 8.24
C GLY A 141 5.31 -10.24 7.40
N GLY A 142 4.36 -9.91 6.52
CA GLY A 142 3.58 -10.88 5.74
C GLY A 142 4.45 -11.82 4.91
N GLN A 143 5.50 -11.31 4.25
CA GLN A 143 6.39 -12.17 3.44
C GLN A 143 7.87 -12.02 3.83
N SER A 144 8.49 -13.15 4.17
CA SER A 144 9.91 -13.20 4.57
C SER A 144 10.87 -12.64 3.52
N LEU A 145 10.53 -12.78 2.23
CA LEU A 145 11.28 -12.24 1.10
C LEU A 145 11.34 -10.71 1.15
N VAL A 146 10.22 -10.04 1.43
CA VAL A 146 10.15 -8.58 1.55
C VAL A 146 10.92 -8.11 2.77
N GLN A 147 10.70 -8.75 3.91
CA GLN A 147 11.39 -8.42 5.16
C GLN A 147 12.91 -8.48 4.98
N LYS A 148 13.42 -9.54 4.37
CA LYS A 148 14.85 -9.72 4.14
C LYS A 148 15.41 -8.68 3.15
N ALA A 149 14.70 -8.42 2.03
CA ALA A 149 15.11 -7.42 1.06
C ALA A 149 15.16 -6.01 1.68
N LEU A 150 14.18 -5.65 2.51
CA LEU A 150 14.14 -4.38 3.23
C LEU A 150 15.27 -4.24 4.24
N HIS A 151 15.47 -5.24 5.12
CA HIS A 151 16.55 -5.21 6.11
C HIS A 151 17.93 -5.09 5.46
N ASP A 152 18.17 -5.83 4.38
CA ASP A 152 19.42 -5.80 3.65
C ASP A 152 19.63 -4.43 2.96
N ALA A 153 18.58 -3.88 2.32
CA ALA A 153 18.67 -2.59 1.64
C ALA A 153 18.91 -1.44 2.62
N VAL A 154 18.14 -1.40 3.70
CA VAL A 154 18.28 -0.40 4.77
C VAL A 154 19.66 -0.47 5.41
N GLY A 155 20.11 -1.67 5.78
CA GLY A 155 21.42 -1.86 6.41
C GLY A 155 22.59 -1.52 5.49
N TYR A 156 22.37 -1.46 4.16
CA TYR A 156 23.36 -1.07 3.18
C TYR A 156 23.38 0.46 2.94
N ALA A 157 22.22 1.09 2.87
CA ALA A 157 22.06 2.48 2.41
C ALA A 157 21.97 3.50 3.55
N LEU A 158 21.47 3.11 4.73
CA LEU A 158 21.19 4.02 5.85
C LEU A 158 21.97 3.64 7.10
N ALA A 159 22.27 4.64 7.93
CA ALA A 159 22.85 4.40 9.27
C ALA A 159 21.82 3.63 10.13
N ARG A 160 22.24 2.55 10.77
CA ARG A 160 21.36 1.68 11.56
C ARG A 160 20.69 2.40 12.73
N GLU A 161 21.36 3.37 13.33
CA GLU A 161 20.86 4.16 14.46
C GLU A 161 19.70 5.07 14.04
N ALA A 162 19.62 5.46 12.76
CA ALA A 162 18.56 6.33 12.23
C ALA A 162 17.29 5.57 11.88
N VAL A 163 17.28 4.22 11.90
CA VAL A 163 16.15 3.41 11.42
C VAL A 163 15.56 2.57 12.54
N THR A 164 14.25 2.63 12.69
CA THR A 164 13.47 1.83 13.64
C THR A 164 12.44 0.99 12.88
N TYR A 165 12.42 -0.31 13.13
CA TYR A 165 11.41 -1.22 12.58
C TYR A 165 10.21 -1.33 13.53
N ARG A 166 9.00 -1.29 12.95
CA ARG A 166 7.72 -1.40 13.67
C ARG A 166 6.82 -2.41 12.98
N MET A 167 5.97 -3.08 13.76
CA MET A 167 4.90 -3.89 13.22
C MET A 167 3.78 -2.98 12.70
N ALA A 168 3.38 -3.15 11.44
CA ALA A 168 2.27 -2.42 10.85
C ALA A 168 0.95 -3.17 11.07
N ILE A 169 0.33 -2.98 12.24
CA ILE A 169 -0.99 -3.57 12.52
C ILE A 169 -2.06 -2.66 11.90
N PRO A 170 -2.86 -3.13 10.90
CA PRO A 170 -3.85 -2.28 10.23
C PRO A 170 -4.90 -1.67 11.17
N ALA A 171 -5.25 -2.37 12.25
CA ALA A 171 -6.16 -1.85 13.26
C ALA A 171 -5.61 -0.60 13.99
N ASP A 172 -4.29 -0.50 14.15
CA ASP A 172 -3.64 0.57 14.91
C ASP A 172 -3.21 1.74 14.01
N TYR A 173 -3.02 1.50 12.70
CA TYR A 173 -2.43 2.48 11.79
C TYR A 173 -3.25 2.65 10.50
N ARG A 174 -3.95 3.79 10.37
CA ARG A 174 -4.64 4.13 9.11
C ARG A 174 -3.69 4.19 7.90
N LEU A 175 -2.43 4.57 8.10
CA LEU A 175 -1.44 4.60 7.02
C LEU A 175 -1.03 3.20 6.53
N ALA A 176 -1.10 2.16 7.38
CA ALA A 176 -0.95 0.78 6.93
C ALA A 176 -2.11 0.37 5.99
N GLN A 177 -3.33 0.77 6.33
CA GLN A 177 -4.51 0.57 5.47
C GLN A 177 -4.38 1.34 4.14
N VAL A 178 -3.75 2.52 4.16
CA VAL A 178 -3.46 3.30 2.93
C VAL A 178 -2.45 2.58 2.06
N ALA A 179 -1.41 1.97 2.64
CA ALA A 179 -0.42 1.19 1.89
C ALA A 179 -1.09 0.01 1.16
N ASP A 180 -1.94 -0.77 1.85
CA ASP A 180 -2.75 -1.84 1.25
C ASP A 180 -3.63 -1.33 0.10
N TYR A 181 -4.35 -0.22 0.33
CA TYR A 181 -5.19 0.39 -0.69
C TYR A 181 -4.42 0.79 -1.94
N LEU A 182 -3.29 1.48 -1.77
CA LEU A 182 -2.45 1.93 -2.89
C LEU A 182 -1.84 0.74 -3.63
N CYS A 183 -1.37 -0.27 -2.90
CA CYS A 183 -0.82 -1.49 -3.47
C CYS A 183 -1.86 -2.22 -4.34
N GLY A 184 -3.08 -2.37 -3.83
CA GLY A 184 -4.18 -2.98 -4.56
C GLY A 184 -4.64 -2.16 -5.77
N LEU A 185 -4.66 -0.81 -5.67
CA LEU A 185 -4.97 0.06 -6.82
C LEU A 185 -3.93 -0.06 -7.93
N GLU A 186 -2.64 -0.07 -7.59
CA GLU A 186 -1.56 -0.18 -8.57
C GLU A 186 -1.57 -1.57 -9.25
N LEU A 187 -1.85 -2.64 -8.50
CA LEU A 187 -2.07 -3.96 -9.07
C LEU A 187 -3.28 -3.97 -10.03
N THR A 188 -4.38 -3.35 -9.63
CA THR A 188 -5.58 -3.20 -10.47
C THR A 188 -5.29 -2.39 -11.73
N SER A 189 -4.44 -1.36 -11.63
CA SER A 189 -3.97 -0.58 -12.79
C SER A 189 -3.24 -1.45 -13.81
N LEU A 190 -2.37 -2.34 -13.35
CA LEU A 190 -1.67 -3.30 -14.20
C LEU A 190 -2.62 -4.32 -14.83
N LYS A 191 -3.63 -4.80 -14.08
CA LYS A 191 -4.68 -5.68 -14.64
C LYS A 191 -5.41 -5.00 -15.78
N TYR A 192 -5.91 -3.77 -15.59
CA TYR A 192 -6.59 -3.02 -16.67
C TYR A 192 -5.70 -2.74 -17.87
N ALA A 193 -4.41 -2.46 -17.64
CA ALA A 193 -3.47 -2.21 -18.72
C ALA A 193 -3.18 -3.45 -19.59
N ASN A 194 -3.33 -4.65 -19.02
CA ASN A 194 -3.00 -5.92 -19.67
C ASN A 194 -4.24 -6.79 -19.98
N GLY A 195 -5.46 -6.26 -19.81
CA GLY A 195 -6.70 -7.00 -20.04
C GLY A 195 -6.96 -8.14 -19.06
N GLY A 196 -6.36 -8.06 -17.88
CA GLY A 196 -6.47 -9.07 -16.81
C GLY A 196 -7.40 -8.66 -15.67
N GLN A 197 -8.24 -7.64 -15.86
CA GLN A 197 -9.24 -7.24 -14.87
C GLN A 197 -10.28 -8.34 -14.66
N THR A 198 -10.76 -8.46 -13.42
CA THR A 198 -11.80 -9.43 -13.06
C THR A 198 -13.18 -8.78 -13.11
N ALA A 199 -14.24 -9.61 -13.09
CA ALA A 199 -15.61 -9.11 -12.92
C ALA A 199 -15.78 -8.34 -11.61
N THR A 200 -15.08 -8.74 -10.54
CA THR A 200 -15.06 -8.01 -9.27
C THR A 200 -14.43 -6.62 -9.44
N ASP A 201 -13.31 -6.51 -10.15
CA ASP A 201 -12.69 -5.21 -10.44
C ASP A 201 -13.68 -4.29 -11.17
N GLU A 202 -14.41 -4.82 -12.17
CA GLU A 202 -15.41 -4.04 -12.92
C GLU A 202 -16.64 -3.63 -12.08
N ILE A 203 -17.08 -4.49 -11.15
CA ILE A 203 -18.17 -4.18 -10.22
C ILE A 203 -17.82 -2.98 -9.33
N PHE A 204 -16.61 -2.92 -8.80
CA PHE A 204 -16.21 -1.89 -7.85
C PHE A 204 -15.65 -0.63 -8.51
N PHE A 205 -14.88 -0.77 -9.56
CA PHE A 205 -14.16 0.35 -10.19
C PHE A 205 -14.75 0.79 -11.53
N GLY A 206 -15.63 -0.03 -12.11
CA GLY A 206 -16.11 0.17 -13.48
C GLY A 206 -15.07 -0.17 -14.53
N GLY A 207 -15.25 0.30 -15.76
CA GLY A 207 -14.28 0.09 -16.83
C GLY A 207 -12.99 0.90 -16.63
N SER A 208 -11.95 0.61 -17.42
CA SER A 208 -10.60 1.20 -17.33
C SER A 208 -10.58 2.73 -17.23
N GLN A 209 -11.45 3.42 -17.99
CA GLN A 209 -11.53 4.90 -17.93
C GLN A 209 -12.11 5.40 -16.60
N SER A 210 -13.16 4.73 -16.08
CA SER A 210 -13.77 5.02 -14.80
C SER A 210 -12.75 4.82 -13.67
N PHE A 211 -12.07 3.67 -13.65
CA PHE A 211 -11.02 3.37 -12.70
C PHE A 211 -9.93 4.45 -12.69
N LYS A 212 -9.37 4.79 -13.86
CA LYS A 212 -8.32 5.81 -13.99
C LYS A 212 -8.78 7.18 -13.48
N LYS A 213 -10.00 7.60 -13.83
CA LYS A 213 -10.52 8.92 -13.47
C LYS A 213 -10.88 9.03 -11.98
N ASN A 214 -11.57 8.01 -11.45
CA ASN A 214 -12.24 8.09 -10.15
C ASN A 214 -11.40 7.53 -8.99
N PHE A 215 -10.35 6.74 -9.29
CA PHE A 215 -9.51 6.12 -8.29
C PHE A 215 -8.03 6.45 -8.48
N LEU A 216 -7.41 6.02 -9.59
CA LEU A 216 -5.97 6.10 -9.75
C LEU A 216 -5.44 7.55 -9.77
N ARG A 217 -6.09 8.46 -10.52
CA ARG A 217 -5.68 9.88 -10.58
C ARG A 217 -5.95 10.67 -9.30
N LYS A 218 -6.66 10.07 -8.36
CA LYS A 218 -7.00 10.71 -7.09
C LYS A 218 -5.92 10.52 -6.02
N VAL A 219 -5.00 9.61 -6.26
CA VAL A 219 -3.92 9.26 -5.32
C VAL A 219 -2.51 9.47 -5.92
N ARG A 220 -2.41 9.80 -7.22
CA ARG A 220 -1.15 10.10 -7.93
C ARG A 220 -0.89 11.59 -8.06
#